data_49976336f9d9bd62777575fdf1fd50b8
#
_entry.id   49976336f9d9bd62777575fdf1fd50b8
#
_cell.length_a   1.000
_cell.length_b   1.000
_cell.length_c   1.000
_cell.angle_alpha   90.00
_cell.angle_beta   90.00
_cell.angle_gamma   90.00
#
_symmetry.space_group_name_H-M   'P 1'
#
loop_
_entity.id
_entity.type
_entity.pdbx_description
1 polymer ?
#
loop_
_entity_poly.entity_id
_entity_poly.type
_entity_poly.pdbx_seq_one_letter_code
_entity_poly.pdbx_strand_id
1 'polypeptide(L)'
;PRARTRARGSAAPGPRPSPDDSALRHRVHALEEERIALGQRRDRLLARLDLLGRLAVDLLREIGEGAGRGEGEVPRWTAELDRVDEERDTHGEQLRAAEANLSTLDAELRALRRAMDLSEEQPAELVGHIELTVESAAAGPVELRLSHLTPCALWRPAYRAVLAGESLTLETDAVVWQRTGEDWSDVRLTLSTARSALATEPPRLFEDRLALEDRSAAERRTIDVELREEEIGTLGPAPVAGLPAVDDGGEARVLHCPAPVSVPGDGRAHRVPVSAFTTAARSEYACSPELSPLVTRVVRFDNRSGHALLAGPVDLVRGSGFGGRSTLEFTAPGAAGELAFGSSDDCRVVRYTEESRESAGITQRTVVTRTVRLHVSRFSGPGDLGEQLLVLRERIPVAEVSAVEVRLHAPACSPVPDAVDAEGIVRWDLTVPPGGRRTVTLVYELSAKGKVTGL
;
A
#
# COMPACT_ATOMS: atom_id res chain seq x y z
N PRO A 1 11.12 51.76 -11.26
CA PRO A 1 10.72 51.12 -12.51
C PRO A 1 9.28 50.64 -12.46
N ARG A 2 8.47 51.01 -13.45
CA ARG A 2 7.13 50.47 -13.61
C ARG A 2 7.18 49.41 -14.71
N ALA A 3 6.82 48.17 -14.41
CA ALA A 3 6.69 47.12 -15.40
C ALA A 3 5.22 46.94 -15.78
N ARG A 4 4.92 46.93 -17.07
CA ARG A 4 3.60 46.48 -17.58
C ARG A 4 3.78 45.13 -18.25
N THR A 5 3.02 44.15 -17.79
CA THR A 5 3.04 42.79 -18.33
C THR A 5 1.85 42.59 -19.27
N ARG A 6 2.08 42.14 -20.47
CA ARG A 6 1.06 41.68 -21.38
C ARG A 6 1.34 40.23 -21.75
N ALA A 7 0.53 39.33 -21.24
CA ALA A 7 0.60 37.92 -21.63
C ALA A 7 -0.27 37.68 -22.87
N ARG A 8 0.30 37.19 -23.95
CA ARG A 8 -0.40 36.61 -25.09
C ARG A 8 -0.11 35.09 -25.12
N GLY A 9 -1.08 34.29 -24.79
CA GLY A 9 -1.04 32.86 -25.10
C GLY A 9 -1.41 32.67 -26.57
N SER A 10 -0.49 32.22 -27.40
CA SER A 10 -0.78 31.69 -28.73
C SER A 10 -0.68 30.18 -28.64
N ALA A 11 -1.81 29.49 -28.77
CA ALA A 11 -1.76 28.06 -29.06
C ALA A 11 -1.14 27.90 -30.45
N ALA A 12 0.01 27.26 -30.55
CA ALA A 12 0.52 26.80 -31.82
C ALA A 12 -0.53 25.87 -32.45
N PRO A 13 -0.72 25.93 -33.80
CA PRO A 13 -1.63 24.99 -34.46
C PRO A 13 -1.18 23.58 -34.09
N GLY A 14 -2.14 22.77 -33.56
CA GLY A 14 -1.86 21.41 -33.15
C GLY A 14 -1.12 20.65 -34.23
N PRO A 15 -0.26 19.69 -33.86
CA PRO A 15 0.50 18.91 -34.80
C PRO A 15 -0.45 18.26 -35.80
N ARG A 16 -0.14 18.39 -37.10
CA ARG A 16 -0.85 17.63 -38.14
C ARG A 16 -0.62 16.15 -37.85
N PRO A 17 -1.70 15.30 -37.88
CA PRO A 17 -1.53 13.88 -37.64
C PRO A 17 -0.44 13.34 -38.57
N SER A 18 0.51 12.62 -38.00
CA SER A 18 1.56 11.99 -38.78
C SER A 18 0.96 10.92 -39.71
N PRO A 19 1.58 10.59 -40.83
CA PRO A 19 1.12 9.46 -41.69
C PRO A 19 0.99 8.15 -40.87
N ASP A 20 1.82 7.96 -39.84
CA ASP A 20 1.77 6.80 -38.96
C ASP A 20 0.51 6.79 -38.07
N ASP A 21 0.04 7.94 -37.60
CA ASP A 21 -1.19 8.03 -36.78
C ASP A 21 -2.45 7.65 -37.57
N SER A 22 -2.49 8.01 -38.86
CA SER A 22 -3.59 7.62 -39.74
C SER A 22 -3.59 6.11 -39.99
N ALA A 23 -2.44 5.50 -40.18
CA ALA A 23 -2.28 4.05 -40.38
C ALA A 23 -2.69 3.27 -39.13
N LEU A 24 -2.29 3.75 -37.93
CA LEU A 24 -2.69 3.15 -36.64
C LEU A 24 -4.21 3.21 -36.44
N ARG A 25 -4.85 4.34 -36.70
CA ARG A 25 -6.33 4.47 -36.63
C ARG A 25 -7.04 3.53 -37.55
N HIS A 26 -6.59 3.42 -38.81
CA HIS A 26 -7.15 2.46 -39.76
C HIS A 26 -6.99 1.02 -39.29
N ARG A 27 -5.84 0.67 -38.69
CA ARG A 27 -5.61 -0.68 -38.17
C ARG A 27 -6.52 -0.97 -36.97
N VAL A 28 -6.69 -0.03 -36.04
CA VAL A 28 -7.61 -0.17 -34.89
C VAL A 28 -9.02 -0.39 -35.39
N HIS A 29 -9.48 0.40 -36.35
CA HIS A 29 -10.85 0.27 -36.91
C HIS A 29 -11.08 -1.11 -37.56
N ALA A 30 -10.11 -1.58 -38.34
CA ALA A 30 -10.21 -2.90 -39.00
C ALA A 30 -10.27 -4.04 -37.96
N LEU A 31 -9.48 -3.97 -36.87
CA LEU A 31 -9.51 -4.97 -35.82
C LEU A 31 -10.81 -4.89 -35.00
N GLU A 32 -11.40 -3.71 -34.81
CA GLU A 32 -12.71 -3.55 -34.17
C GLU A 32 -13.83 -4.19 -34.97
N GLU A 33 -13.81 -4.04 -36.28
CA GLU A 33 -14.77 -4.73 -37.20
C GLU A 33 -14.60 -6.25 -37.14
N GLU A 34 -13.38 -6.74 -37.17
CA GLU A 34 -13.07 -8.17 -37.01
C GLU A 34 -13.54 -8.72 -35.67
N ARG A 35 -13.33 -7.98 -34.60
CA ARG A 35 -13.80 -8.33 -33.25
C ARG A 35 -15.33 -8.45 -33.18
N ILE A 36 -16.04 -7.51 -33.81
CA ILE A 36 -17.51 -7.54 -33.89
C ILE A 36 -17.96 -8.79 -34.63
N ALA A 37 -17.37 -9.09 -35.80
CA ALA A 37 -17.71 -10.27 -36.60
C ALA A 37 -17.48 -11.60 -35.87
N LEU A 38 -16.34 -11.72 -35.16
CA LEU A 38 -16.03 -12.87 -34.32
C LEU A 38 -16.96 -12.99 -33.11
N GLY A 39 -17.31 -11.87 -32.47
CA GLY A 39 -18.30 -11.82 -31.39
C GLY A 39 -19.65 -12.35 -31.83
N GLN A 40 -20.15 -11.91 -33.00
CA GLN A 40 -21.39 -12.42 -33.56
C GLN A 40 -21.31 -13.91 -33.92
N ARG A 41 -20.14 -14.39 -34.38
CA ARG A 41 -19.91 -15.82 -34.60
C ARG A 41 -19.99 -16.63 -33.33
N ARG A 42 -19.33 -16.17 -32.24
CA ARG A 42 -19.38 -16.77 -30.91
C ARG A 42 -20.83 -16.88 -30.40
N ASP A 43 -21.60 -15.80 -30.52
CA ASP A 43 -22.98 -15.76 -30.04
C ASP A 43 -23.90 -16.72 -30.82
N ARG A 44 -23.69 -16.87 -32.14
CA ARG A 44 -24.38 -17.89 -32.95
C ARG A 44 -24.03 -19.32 -32.54
N LEU A 45 -22.74 -19.58 -32.18
CA LEU A 45 -22.31 -20.90 -31.72
C LEU A 45 -22.90 -21.23 -30.35
N LEU A 46 -22.93 -20.26 -29.42
CA LEU A 46 -23.60 -20.42 -28.15
C LEU A 46 -25.07 -20.73 -28.26
N ALA A 47 -25.82 -20.01 -29.14
CA ALA A 47 -27.23 -20.28 -29.38
C ALA A 47 -27.44 -21.67 -29.99
N ARG A 48 -26.51 -22.11 -30.88
CA ARG A 48 -26.60 -23.46 -31.50
C ARG A 48 -26.36 -24.55 -30.46
N LEU A 49 -25.36 -24.39 -29.55
CA LEU A 49 -25.09 -25.32 -28.49
C LEU A 49 -26.26 -25.42 -27.49
N ASP A 50 -26.91 -24.30 -27.19
CA ASP A 50 -28.12 -24.29 -26.35
C ASP A 50 -29.28 -25.07 -26.99
N LEU A 51 -29.50 -24.90 -28.30
CA LEU A 51 -30.49 -25.68 -29.03
C LEU A 51 -30.17 -27.17 -29.02
N LEU A 52 -28.93 -27.56 -29.29
CA LEU A 52 -28.48 -28.96 -29.24
C LEU A 52 -28.60 -29.53 -27.84
N GLY A 53 -28.35 -28.73 -26.79
CA GLY A 53 -28.56 -29.13 -25.38
C GLY A 53 -30.04 -29.43 -25.11
N ARG A 54 -30.95 -28.59 -25.55
CA ARG A 54 -32.41 -28.84 -25.42
C ARG A 54 -32.85 -30.08 -26.22
N LEU A 55 -32.35 -30.23 -27.42
CA LEU A 55 -32.64 -31.39 -28.25
C LEU A 55 -32.18 -32.69 -27.57
N ALA A 56 -31.00 -32.72 -26.96
CA ALA A 56 -30.50 -33.86 -26.21
C ALA A 56 -31.42 -34.22 -25.03
N VAL A 57 -31.89 -33.21 -24.28
CA VAL A 57 -32.86 -33.42 -23.18
C VAL A 57 -34.18 -33.98 -23.66
N ASP A 58 -34.72 -33.47 -24.74
CA ASP A 58 -35.99 -33.93 -25.30
C ASP A 58 -35.85 -35.35 -25.83
N LEU A 59 -34.75 -35.66 -26.54
CA LEU A 59 -34.45 -37.02 -27.02
C LEU A 59 -34.34 -38.02 -25.86
N LEU A 60 -33.62 -37.68 -24.76
CA LEU A 60 -33.52 -38.51 -23.59
C LEU A 60 -34.87 -38.74 -22.90
N ARG A 61 -35.75 -37.75 -22.93
CA ARG A 61 -37.16 -37.90 -22.44
C ARG A 61 -37.95 -38.87 -23.34
N GLU A 62 -37.88 -38.74 -24.64
CA GLU A 62 -38.54 -39.63 -25.62
C GLU A 62 -38.08 -41.06 -25.44
N ILE A 63 -36.74 -41.27 -25.29
CA ILE A 63 -36.15 -42.60 -25.00
C ILE A 63 -36.73 -43.19 -23.71
N GLY A 64 -36.77 -42.40 -22.62
CA GLY A 64 -37.28 -42.82 -21.33
C GLY A 64 -38.77 -43.24 -21.41
N GLU A 65 -39.58 -42.46 -22.12
CA GLU A 65 -41.02 -42.77 -22.31
C GLU A 65 -41.24 -43.97 -23.24
N GLY A 66 -40.47 -44.09 -24.34
CA GLY A 66 -40.52 -45.22 -25.25
C GLY A 66 -40.08 -46.52 -24.59
N ALA A 67 -38.98 -46.51 -23.85
CA ALA A 67 -38.54 -47.67 -23.10
C ALA A 67 -39.56 -48.11 -22.04
N GLY A 68 -40.24 -47.15 -21.35
CA GLY A 68 -41.31 -47.41 -20.41
C GLY A 68 -42.55 -48.06 -21.05
N ARG A 69 -42.78 -47.86 -22.36
CA ARG A 69 -43.86 -48.52 -23.15
C ARG A 69 -43.44 -49.82 -23.81
N GLY A 70 -42.19 -50.26 -23.61
CA GLY A 70 -41.64 -51.47 -24.23
C GLY A 70 -41.25 -51.30 -25.73
N GLU A 71 -41.08 -50.09 -26.18
CA GLU A 71 -40.60 -49.81 -27.51
C GLU A 71 -39.07 -50.06 -27.58
N GLY A 72 -38.61 -50.95 -28.45
CA GLY A 72 -37.22 -51.40 -28.53
C GLY A 72 -36.38 -50.74 -29.66
N GLU A 73 -36.50 -49.41 -29.88
CA GLU A 73 -35.78 -48.73 -30.94
C GLU A 73 -34.37 -48.27 -30.55
N VAL A 74 -33.66 -49.06 -29.71
CA VAL A 74 -32.34 -48.72 -29.19
C VAL A 74 -31.32 -48.29 -30.25
N PRO A 75 -31.19 -48.98 -31.42
CA PRO A 75 -30.18 -48.54 -32.44
C PRO A 75 -30.46 -47.16 -33.02
N ARG A 76 -31.71 -46.80 -33.19
CA ARG A 76 -32.12 -45.49 -33.66
C ARG A 76 -31.79 -44.39 -32.63
N TRP A 77 -32.19 -44.62 -31.40
CA TRP A 77 -31.95 -43.68 -30.31
C TRP A 77 -30.45 -43.42 -30.07
N THR A 78 -29.63 -44.48 -30.11
CA THR A 78 -28.17 -44.35 -30.00
C THR A 78 -27.61 -43.51 -31.15
N ALA A 79 -28.01 -43.79 -32.39
CA ALA A 79 -27.53 -43.03 -33.56
C ALA A 79 -27.95 -41.53 -33.53
N GLU A 80 -29.13 -41.23 -33.00
CA GLU A 80 -29.61 -39.86 -32.87
C GLU A 80 -28.84 -39.12 -31.73
N LEU A 81 -28.57 -39.77 -30.61
CA LEU A 81 -27.75 -39.21 -29.54
C LEU A 81 -26.32 -38.99 -29.99
N ASP A 82 -25.68 -39.98 -30.58
CA ASP A 82 -24.31 -39.86 -31.10
C ASP A 82 -24.18 -38.69 -32.07
N ARG A 83 -25.16 -38.50 -32.94
CA ARG A 83 -25.18 -37.36 -33.88
C ARG A 83 -25.27 -36.01 -33.14
N VAL A 84 -26.12 -35.90 -32.14
CA VAL A 84 -26.25 -34.67 -31.34
C VAL A 84 -24.94 -34.38 -30.60
N ASP A 85 -24.28 -35.42 -30.04
CA ASP A 85 -23.03 -35.26 -29.36
C ASP A 85 -21.88 -34.87 -30.30
N GLU A 86 -21.77 -35.46 -31.46
CA GLU A 86 -20.81 -35.05 -32.50
C GLU A 86 -20.99 -33.59 -32.95
N GLU A 87 -22.26 -33.14 -33.14
CA GLU A 87 -22.53 -31.75 -33.48
C GLU A 87 -22.17 -30.81 -32.30
N ARG A 88 -22.44 -31.22 -31.07
CA ARG A 88 -22.03 -30.44 -29.85
C ARG A 88 -20.53 -30.32 -29.73
N ASP A 89 -19.81 -31.40 -29.92
CA ASP A 89 -18.36 -31.41 -29.90
C ASP A 89 -17.76 -30.50 -30.94
N THR A 90 -18.24 -30.62 -32.19
CA THR A 90 -17.79 -29.78 -33.30
C THR A 90 -18.05 -28.29 -33.04
N HIS A 91 -19.25 -27.92 -32.61
CA HIS A 91 -19.55 -26.54 -32.27
C HIS A 91 -18.84 -26.04 -31.00
N GLY A 92 -18.59 -26.91 -30.05
CA GLY A 92 -17.79 -26.64 -28.86
C GLY A 92 -16.33 -26.31 -29.20
N GLU A 93 -15.72 -27.04 -30.13
CA GLU A 93 -14.37 -26.74 -30.62
C GLU A 93 -14.33 -25.40 -31.38
N GLN A 94 -15.33 -25.17 -32.24
CA GLN A 94 -15.43 -23.88 -32.95
C GLN A 94 -15.61 -22.70 -31.99
N LEU A 95 -16.38 -22.88 -30.90
CA LEU A 95 -16.56 -21.87 -29.87
C LEU A 95 -15.25 -21.56 -29.16
N ARG A 96 -14.53 -22.58 -28.68
CA ARG A 96 -13.22 -22.39 -28.04
C ARG A 96 -12.22 -21.67 -28.96
N ALA A 97 -12.20 -22.02 -30.25
CA ALA A 97 -11.35 -21.34 -31.24
C ALA A 97 -11.76 -19.87 -31.43
N ALA A 98 -13.06 -19.58 -31.50
CA ALA A 98 -13.55 -18.19 -31.59
C ALA A 98 -13.22 -17.36 -30.35
N GLU A 99 -13.34 -17.92 -29.16
CA GLU A 99 -13.01 -17.26 -27.91
C GLU A 99 -11.49 -16.98 -27.78
N ALA A 100 -10.65 -17.95 -28.17
CA ALA A 100 -9.20 -17.75 -28.21
C ALA A 100 -8.80 -16.63 -29.18
N ASN A 101 -9.40 -16.58 -30.35
CA ASN A 101 -9.17 -15.52 -31.34
C ASN A 101 -9.65 -14.15 -30.81
N LEU A 102 -10.81 -14.07 -30.17
CA LEU A 102 -11.30 -12.84 -29.54
C LEU A 102 -10.33 -12.34 -28.46
N SER A 103 -9.82 -13.24 -27.63
CA SER A 103 -8.83 -12.89 -26.59
C SER A 103 -7.55 -12.30 -27.18
N THR A 104 -7.05 -12.90 -28.27
CA THR A 104 -5.85 -12.41 -28.98
C THR A 104 -6.11 -11.03 -29.60
N LEU A 105 -7.25 -10.85 -30.24
CA LEU A 105 -7.66 -9.60 -30.87
C LEU A 105 -7.83 -8.47 -29.84
N ASP A 106 -8.43 -8.77 -28.70
CA ASP A 106 -8.56 -7.82 -27.59
C ASP A 106 -7.20 -7.42 -27.00
N ALA A 107 -6.23 -8.34 -26.97
CA ALA A 107 -4.86 -8.02 -26.55
C ALA A 107 -4.16 -7.10 -27.56
N GLU A 108 -4.30 -7.36 -28.86
CA GLU A 108 -3.74 -6.53 -29.93
C GLU A 108 -4.38 -5.13 -29.93
N LEU A 109 -5.70 -5.03 -29.81
CA LEU A 109 -6.41 -3.75 -29.68
C LEU A 109 -5.93 -2.94 -28.48
N ARG A 110 -5.76 -3.56 -27.32
CA ARG A 110 -5.20 -2.87 -26.14
C ARG A 110 -3.78 -2.38 -26.36
N ALA A 111 -2.94 -3.13 -27.08
CA ALA A 111 -1.58 -2.72 -27.41
C ALA A 111 -1.55 -1.53 -28.36
N LEU A 112 -2.37 -1.57 -29.42
CA LEU A 112 -2.45 -0.49 -30.40
C LEU A 112 -3.06 0.79 -29.82
N ARG A 113 -4.09 0.69 -28.99
CA ARG A 113 -4.66 1.86 -28.30
C ARG A 113 -3.63 2.53 -27.39
N ARG A 114 -2.86 1.75 -26.63
CA ARG A 114 -1.75 2.31 -25.84
C ARG A 114 -0.67 2.98 -26.70
N ALA A 115 -0.38 2.41 -27.87
CA ALA A 115 0.56 3.03 -28.80
C ALA A 115 0.01 4.35 -29.38
N MET A 116 -1.30 4.41 -29.66
CA MET A 116 -1.97 5.66 -30.09
C MET A 116 -1.96 6.71 -28.97
N ASP A 117 -2.31 6.33 -27.74
CA ASP A 117 -2.27 7.24 -26.59
C ASP A 117 -0.86 7.82 -26.41
N LEU A 118 0.18 6.99 -26.55
CA LEU A 118 1.58 7.43 -26.48
C LEU A 118 1.98 8.35 -27.65
N SER A 119 1.40 8.18 -28.86
CA SER A 119 1.68 9.02 -30.00
C SER A 119 0.90 10.35 -29.97
N GLU A 120 -0.31 10.34 -29.42
CA GLU A 120 -1.13 11.53 -29.18
C GLU A 120 -0.61 12.36 -27.99
N GLU A 121 0.11 11.72 -27.05
CA GLU A 121 0.82 12.36 -25.93
C GLU A 121 2.12 13.05 -26.33
N GLN A 122 2.45 13.24 -27.60
CA GLN A 122 3.47 14.23 -27.94
C GLN A 122 2.93 15.59 -27.45
N PRO A 123 3.49 16.14 -26.37
CA PRO A 123 2.94 17.34 -25.81
C PRO A 123 3.02 18.43 -26.86
N ALA A 124 1.89 19.01 -27.22
CA ALA A 124 1.89 20.31 -27.86
C ALA A 124 2.75 21.20 -26.98
N GLU A 125 3.91 21.62 -27.47
CA GLU A 125 4.82 22.49 -26.75
C GLU A 125 4.07 23.81 -26.50
N LEU A 126 3.47 23.90 -25.29
CA LEU A 126 2.79 25.11 -24.86
C LEU A 126 3.87 26.17 -24.58
N VAL A 127 4.21 26.93 -25.59
CA VAL A 127 5.15 28.05 -25.45
C VAL A 127 4.38 29.28 -24.99
N GLY A 128 4.66 29.72 -23.78
CA GLY A 128 4.17 30.99 -23.26
C GLY A 128 5.15 32.12 -23.61
N HIS A 129 4.75 33.11 -24.42
CA HIS A 129 5.50 34.30 -24.65
C HIS A 129 5.12 35.39 -23.64
N ILE A 130 6.11 35.87 -22.88
CA ILE A 130 5.93 37.00 -21.95
C ILE A 130 6.65 38.20 -22.53
N GLU A 131 5.91 39.22 -22.90
CA GLU A 131 6.46 40.50 -23.34
C GLU A 131 6.54 41.45 -22.15
N LEU A 132 7.75 41.89 -21.81
CA LEU A 132 8.01 42.77 -20.69
C LEU A 132 8.51 44.14 -21.24
N THR A 133 7.74 45.19 -20.97
CA THR A 133 8.21 46.57 -21.22
C THR A 133 8.73 47.15 -19.92
N VAL A 134 10.02 47.50 -19.89
CA VAL A 134 10.71 48.04 -18.72
C VAL A 134 11.02 49.51 -18.98
N GLU A 135 10.47 50.41 -18.15
CA GLU A 135 10.78 51.84 -18.17
C GLU A 135 11.80 52.14 -17.05
N SER A 136 12.93 52.70 -17.43
CA SER A 136 13.99 53.12 -16.51
C SER A 136 14.25 54.63 -16.64
N ALA A 137 14.47 55.28 -15.52
CA ALA A 137 14.77 56.71 -15.47
C ALA A 137 16.16 57.07 -16.04
N ALA A 138 17.07 56.13 -16.21
CA ALA A 138 18.39 56.27 -16.79
C ALA A 138 18.73 55.09 -17.69
N ALA A 139 19.49 55.30 -18.72
CA ALA A 139 20.04 54.25 -19.56
C ALA A 139 21.12 53.48 -18.78
N GLY A 140 20.94 52.17 -18.65
CA GLY A 140 21.89 51.30 -17.94
C GLY A 140 21.40 49.87 -17.82
N PRO A 141 22.21 48.96 -17.31
CA PRO A 141 21.79 47.57 -17.07
C PRO A 141 20.70 47.51 -16.01
N VAL A 142 19.67 46.74 -16.27
CA VAL A 142 18.52 46.50 -15.35
C VAL A 142 18.48 45.01 -15.03
N GLU A 143 18.47 44.66 -13.74
CA GLU A 143 18.26 43.31 -13.29
C GLU A 143 16.76 43.04 -13.22
N LEU A 144 16.29 41.98 -13.86
CA LEU A 144 14.91 41.51 -13.83
C LEU A 144 14.86 40.17 -13.16
N ARG A 145 13.98 40.04 -12.16
CA ARG A 145 13.64 38.76 -11.54
C ARG A 145 12.26 38.33 -12.01
N LEU A 146 12.19 37.19 -12.68
CA LEU A 146 10.94 36.57 -13.13
C LEU A 146 10.64 35.38 -12.26
N SER A 147 9.39 35.30 -11.78
CA SER A 147 8.88 34.13 -11.04
C SER A 147 7.65 33.60 -11.75
N HIS A 148 7.62 32.32 -12.00
CA HIS A 148 6.49 31.64 -12.62
C HIS A 148 6.25 30.27 -11.99
N LEU A 149 5.04 29.75 -12.13
CA LEU A 149 4.64 28.43 -11.67
C LEU A 149 4.75 27.46 -12.85
N THR A 150 5.50 26.39 -12.67
CA THR A 150 5.64 25.33 -13.67
C THR A 150 5.15 24.01 -13.08
N PRO A 151 4.20 23.33 -13.72
CA PRO A 151 3.75 22.00 -13.29
C PRO A 151 4.78 20.92 -13.62
N CYS A 152 4.48 19.67 -13.27
CA CYS A 152 5.26 18.47 -13.62
C CYS A 152 6.63 18.37 -12.92
N ALA A 153 6.70 18.83 -11.68
CA ALA A 153 7.80 18.53 -10.77
C ALA A 153 7.27 18.01 -9.44
N LEU A 154 7.92 16.99 -8.91
CA LEU A 154 7.60 16.42 -7.60
C LEU A 154 8.86 15.89 -6.93
N TRP A 155 8.80 15.70 -5.62
CA TRP A 155 9.91 15.13 -4.87
C TRP A 155 9.42 14.25 -3.73
N ARG A 156 10.31 13.36 -3.23
CA ARG A 156 10.11 12.52 -2.07
C ARG A 156 11.39 12.44 -1.27
N PRO A 157 11.30 12.34 0.08
CA PRO A 157 12.47 12.08 0.89
C PRO A 157 12.95 10.63 0.70
N ALA A 158 14.24 10.43 0.78
CA ALA A 158 14.88 9.12 0.87
C ALA A 158 16.07 9.22 1.80
N TYR A 159 16.34 8.16 2.53
CA TYR A 159 17.35 8.16 3.57
C TYR A 159 18.36 7.03 3.36
N ARG A 160 19.56 7.26 3.91
CA ARG A 160 20.54 6.21 4.11
C ARG A 160 21.05 6.27 5.54
N ALA A 161 20.84 5.20 6.28
CA ALA A 161 21.25 5.07 7.68
C ALA A 161 22.44 4.14 7.78
N VAL A 162 23.58 4.66 8.22
CA VAL A 162 24.82 3.90 8.39
C VAL A 162 25.09 3.74 9.89
N LEU A 163 24.99 2.50 10.38
CA LEU A 163 25.28 2.15 11.76
C LEU A 163 26.72 1.66 11.92
N ALA A 164 27.51 2.37 12.74
CA ALA A 164 28.87 2.01 13.09
C ALA A 164 29.03 1.99 14.61
N GLY A 165 28.98 0.79 15.22
CA GLY A 165 28.98 0.65 16.68
C GLY A 165 27.77 1.31 17.33
N GLU A 166 28.01 2.32 18.17
CA GLU A 166 27.00 3.14 18.85
C GLU A 166 26.76 4.50 18.18
N SER A 167 27.15 4.63 16.93
CA SER A 167 26.99 5.86 16.14
C SER A 167 26.14 5.57 14.91
N LEU A 168 25.14 6.42 14.67
CA LEU A 168 24.30 6.40 13.47
C LEU A 168 24.57 7.65 12.64
N THR A 169 24.95 7.46 11.38
CA THR A 169 24.98 8.53 10.40
C THR A 169 23.73 8.41 9.52
N LEU A 170 22.92 9.46 9.49
CA LEU A 170 21.72 9.53 8.67
C LEU A 170 21.94 10.58 7.57
N GLU A 171 21.95 10.13 6.34
CA GLU A 171 21.96 10.94 5.13
C GLU A 171 20.53 11.13 4.64
N THR A 172 20.15 12.35 4.34
CA THR A 172 18.84 12.73 3.81
C THR A 172 19.01 13.20 2.38
N ASP A 173 18.36 12.51 1.46
CA ASP A 173 18.28 12.89 0.05
C ASP A 173 16.84 13.25 -0.30
N ALA A 174 16.67 14.10 -1.28
CA ALA A 174 15.42 14.24 -2.03
C ALA A 174 15.53 13.48 -3.34
N VAL A 175 14.58 12.62 -3.61
CA VAL A 175 14.40 12.05 -4.94
C VAL A 175 13.45 12.97 -5.69
N VAL A 176 13.96 13.59 -6.74
CA VAL A 176 13.27 14.62 -7.53
C VAL A 176 12.96 14.05 -8.91
N TRP A 177 11.74 14.24 -9.36
CA TRP A 177 11.32 13.99 -10.74
C TRP A 177 10.84 15.29 -11.32
N GLN A 178 11.30 15.64 -12.51
CA GLN A 178 10.80 16.81 -13.20
C GLN A 178 10.68 16.56 -14.71
N ARG A 179 9.62 17.09 -15.30
CA ARG A 179 9.37 17.15 -16.73
C ARG A 179 8.73 18.50 -17.06
N THR A 180 9.44 19.56 -16.66
CA THR A 180 8.95 20.93 -16.81
C THR A 180 9.18 21.51 -18.21
N GLY A 181 9.93 20.78 -19.05
CA GLY A 181 10.37 21.25 -20.37
C GLY A 181 11.75 21.93 -20.36
N GLU A 182 12.33 22.13 -19.18
CA GLU A 182 13.64 22.75 -19.01
C GLU A 182 14.55 21.87 -18.16
N ASP A 183 15.82 21.77 -18.51
CA ASP A 183 16.84 21.19 -17.66
C ASP A 183 17.25 22.18 -16.57
N TRP A 184 17.17 21.77 -15.32
CA TRP A 184 17.65 22.57 -14.21
C TRP A 184 19.14 22.35 -14.05
N SER A 185 19.93 23.36 -14.42
CA SER A 185 21.39 23.32 -14.35
C SER A 185 21.88 24.31 -13.31
N ASP A 186 22.65 23.84 -12.32
CA ASP A 186 23.26 24.66 -11.28
C ASP A 186 22.25 25.56 -10.53
N VAL A 187 21.06 24.98 -10.18
CA VAL A 187 19.97 25.70 -9.52
C VAL A 187 20.01 25.54 -8.02
N ARG A 188 19.63 26.59 -7.29
CA ARG A 188 19.33 26.50 -5.84
C ARG A 188 17.96 25.90 -5.65
N LEU A 189 17.92 24.68 -5.16
CA LEU A 189 16.67 23.95 -4.97
C LEU A 189 16.17 24.12 -3.53
N THR A 190 14.90 24.51 -3.42
CA THR A 190 14.13 24.52 -2.18
C THR A 190 12.96 23.58 -2.33
N LEU A 191 12.80 22.68 -1.40
CA LEU A 191 11.81 21.63 -1.38
C LEU A 191 10.72 21.95 -0.36
N SER A 192 9.46 21.84 -0.74
CA SER A 192 8.35 22.09 0.17
C SER A 192 7.38 20.91 0.17
N THR A 193 6.83 20.57 1.33
CA THR A 193 5.74 19.61 1.46
C THR A 193 4.37 20.29 1.33
N ALA A 194 4.34 21.62 1.20
CA ALA A 194 3.10 22.36 1.00
C ALA A 194 2.36 21.85 -0.25
N ARG A 195 1.07 21.63 -0.08
CA ARG A 195 0.19 21.17 -1.15
C ARG A 195 -0.59 22.37 -1.68
N SER A 196 -0.24 22.84 -2.85
CA SER A 196 -0.90 23.97 -3.50
C SER A 196 -2.38 23.68 -3.87
N ALA A 197 -2.76 22.40 -3.88
CA ALA A 197 -4.13 21.97 -4.18
C ALA A 197 -5.05 21.88 -2.93
N LEU A 198 -4.53 22.11 -1.72
CA LEU A 198 -5.37 22.17 -0.52
C LEU A 198 -6.19 23.45 -0.52
N ALA A 199 -7.45 23.34 -0.13
CA ALA A 199 -8.33 24.47 0.04
C ALA A 199 -7.72 25.45 1.05
N THR A 200 -7.61 26.72 0.65
CA THR A 200 -7.10 27.80 1.51
C THR A 200 -8.19 28.41 2.39
N GLU A 201 -9.45 28.04 2.14
CA GLU A 201 -10.58 28.49 2.93
C GLU A 201 -10.91 27.46 4.02
N PRO A 202 -11.25 27.92 5.23
CA PRO A 202 -11.70 27.02 6.28
C PRO A 202 -13.00 26.32 5.85
N PRO A 203 -13.19 25.04 6.23
CA PRO A 203 -14.44 24.35 5.95
C PRO A 203 -15.62 25.10 6.60
N ARG A 204 -16.71 25.25 5.84
CA ARG A 204 -17.93 25.89 6.34
C ARG A 204 -18.86 24.80 6.88
N LEU A 205 -19.27 24.97 8.13
CA LEU A 205 -20.32 24.14 8.70
C LEU A 205 -21.66 24.56 8.10
N PHE A 206 -22.38 23.58 7.57
CA PHE A 206 -23.76 23.74 7.12
C PHE A 206 -24.72 23.21 8.19
N GLU A 207 -25.97 23.66 8.18
CA GLU A 207 -27.00 23.14 9.08
C GLU A 207 -27.19 21.63 8.86
N ASP A 208 -27.01 20.84 9.92
CA ASP A 208 -27.41 19.45 9.93
C ASP A 208 -28.88 19.34 10.33
N ARG A 209 -29.76 19.10 9.36
CA ARG A 209 -31.19 18.95 9.59
C ARG A 209 -31.53 17.47 9.74
N LEU A 210 -31.90 17.08 10.94
CA LEU A 210 -32.46 15.76 11.17
C LEU A 210 -33.83 15.70 10.47
N ALA A 211 -33.91 14.89 9.39
CA ALA A 211 -35.15 14.54 8.74
C ALA A 211 -35.74 13.30 9.38
N LEU A 212 -37.03 13.34 9.74
CA LEU A 212 -37.78 12.14 10.13
C LEU A 212 -38.14 11.39 8.85
N GLU A 213 -37.47 10.27 8.58
CA GLU A 213 -37.94 9.32 7.60
C GLU A 213 -38.97 8.37 8.23
N ASP A 214 -40.05 8.10 7.49
CA ASP A 214 -41.04 7.09 7.89
C ASP A 214 -40.46 5.71 7.84
N ARG A 215 -40.00 5.21 9.00
CA ARG A 215 -39.51 3.83 9.15
C ARG A 215 -40.65 2.86 9.30
N SER A 216 -40.48 1.66 8.71
CA SER A 216 -41.43 0.56 8.88
C SER A 216 -41.54 0.13 10.35
N ALA A 217 -42.66 -0.51 10.75
CA ALA A 217 -42.92 -0.89 12.14
C ALA A 217 -41.90 -1.86 12.75
N ALA A 218 -41.12 -2.57 11.90
CA ALA A 218 -40.02 -3.44 12.31
C ALA A 218 -38.74 -2.68 12.66
N GLU A 219 -38.46 -1.56 11.96
CA GLU A 219 -37.27 -0.70 12.16
C GLU A 219 -37.41 0.24 13.37
N ARG A 220 -38.61 0.44 13.90
CA ARG A 220 -38.86 1.31 15.06
C ARG A 220 -38.32 0.76 16.39
N ARG A 221 -37.80 -0.47 16.42
CA ARG A 221 -37.25 -1.10 17.64
C ARG A 221 -35.75 -1.03 17.80
N THR A 222 -35.02 -0.58 16.79
CA THR A 222 -33.57 -0.43 16.83
C THR A 222 -33.23 1.05 16.64
N ILE A 223 -32.68 1.67 17.67
CA ILE A 223 -32.10 3.01 17.57
C ILE A 223 -30.62 2.77 17.27
N ASP A 224 -30.26 2.73 15.98
CA ASP A 224 -28.86 2.83 15.57
C ASP A 224 -28.47 4.30 15.60
N VAL A 225 -27.70 4.67 16.61
CA VAL A 225 -27.03 5.97 16.65
C VAL A 225 -25.71 5.77 15.88
N GLU A 226 -25.71 6.03 14.59
CA GLU A 226 -24.47 6.25 13.87
C GLU A 226 -23.88 7.58 14.35
N LEU A 227 -22.88 7.49 15.21
CA LEU A 227 -21.97 8.60 15.45
C LEU A 227 -21.21 8.83 14.13
N ARG A 228 -21.55 9.90 13.45
CA ARG A 228 -20.81 10.34 12.28
C ARG A 228 -19.45 10.85 12.75
N GLU A 229 -18.45 10.00 12.74
CA GLU A 229 -17.05 10.43 12.75
C GLU A 229 -16.80 11.08 11.39
N GLU A 230 -16.97 12.38 11.30
CA GLU A 230 -16.40 13.14 10.19
C GLU A 230 -14.89 13.17 10.40
N GLU A 231 -14.20 12.21 9.81
CA GLU A 231 -12.79 12.43 9.52
C GLU A 231 -12.70 13.71 8.69
N ILE A 232 -11.97 14.70 9.19
CA ILE A 232 -11.58 15.87 8.42
C ILE A 232 -10.67 15.36 7.30
N GLY A 233 -11.29 14.78 6.29
CA GLY A 233 -10.64 14.38 5.07
C GLY A 233 -10.05 15.63 4.44
N THR A 234 -8.75 15.65 4.24
CA THR A 234 -8.09 16.67 3.43
C THR A 234 -8.82 16.72 2.10
N LEU A 235 -9.54 17.83 1.86
CA LEU A 235 -10.18 18.15 0.58
C LEU A 235 -9.08 18.43 -0.47
N GLY A 236 -8.36 17.40 -0.86
CA GLY A 236 -7.42 17.39 -1.95
C GLY A 236 -7.81 16.31 -2.97
N PRO A 237 -7.33 16.37 -4.21
CA PRO A 237 -7.53 15.28 -5.14
C PRO A 237 -7.08 13.97 -4.50
N ALA A 238 -7.87 12.90 -4.70
CA ALA A 238 -7.58 11.58 -4.16
C ALA A 238 -6.11 11.23 -4.36
N PRO A 239 -5.42 10.65 -3.35
CA PRO A 239 -4.02 10.30 -3.49
C PRO A 239 -3.86 9.40 -4.71
N VAL A 240 -2.97 9.76 -5.60
CA VAL A 240 -2.66 8.95 -6.80
C VAL A 240 -2.17 7.59 -6.30
N ALA A 241 -2.84 6.53 -6.72
CA ALA A 241 -2.48 5.17 -6.35
C ALA A 241 -0.98 4.92 -6.67
N GLY A 242 -0.18 4.56 -5.66
CA GLY A 242 1.25 4.34 -5.80
C GLY A 242 2.16 5.52 -5.41
N LEU A 243 1.60 6.68 -5.11
CA LEU A 243 2.35 7.83 -4.58
C LEU A 243 1.73 8.29 -3.24
N PRO A 244 2.04 7.61 -2.13
CA PRO A 244 1.54 8.01 -0.83
C PRO A 244 1.99 9.45 -0.51
N ALA A 245 1.14 10.20 0.18
CA ALA A 245 1.48 11.52 0.66
C ALA A 245 2.71 11.45 1.57
N VAL A 246 3.55 12.48 1.54
CA VAL A 246 4.66 12.61 2.50
C VAL A 246 4.03 12.95 3.85
N ASP A 247 4.32 12.18 4.89
CA ASP A 247 3.98 12.55 6.25
C ASP A 247 4.96 13.65 6.71
N ASP A 248 4.43 14.86 6.90
CA ASP A 248 5.15 16.07 7.32
C ASP A 248 4.76 16.50 8.75
N GLY A 249 4.04 15.64 9.46
CA GLY A 249 3.53 15.92 10.79
C GLY A 249 2.38 16.92 10.81
N GLY A 250 1.67 17.07 9.68
CA GLY A 250 0.51 17.96 9.53
C GLY A 250 0.83 19.43 9.27
N GLU A 251 2.11 19.79 9.13
CA GLU A 251 2.56 21.14 8.81
C GLU A 251 3.44 21.16 7.58
N ALA A 252 3.26 22.15 6.71
CA ALA A 252 4.12 22.31 5.55
C ALA A 252 5.58 22.59 5.97
N ARG A 253 6.51 21.76 5.48
CA ARG A 253 7.94 21.87 5.76
C ARG A 253 8.69 22.35 4.53
N VAL A 254 9.75 23.08 4.78
CA VAL A 254 10.64 23.62 3.74
C VAL A 254 12.05 23.13 4.03
N LEU A 255 12.66 22.47 3.02
CA LEU A 255 14.02 21.98 3.07
C LEU A 255 14.86 22.69 1.99
N HIS A 256 16.09 23.03 2.31
CA HIS A 256 17.01 23.67 1.38
C HIS A 256 18.16 22.73 1.04
N CYS A 257 18.44 22.57 -0.26
CA CYS A 257 19.64 21.86 -0.67
C CYS A 257 20.87 22.70 -0.36
N PRO A 258 21.91 22.09 0.24
CA PRO A 258 23.10 22.83 0.71
C PRO A 258 23.95 23.41 -0.42
N ALA A 259 23.88 22.84 -1.62
CA ALA A 259 24.61 23.25 -2.80
C ALA A 259 23.69 23.37 -4.01
N PRO A 260 24.05 24.12 -5.04
CA PRO A 260 23.35 24.09 -6.30
C PRO A 260 23.38 22.69 -6.92
N VAL A 261 22.27 22.34 -7.58
CA VAL A 261 22.05 21.00 -8.13
C VAL A 261 21.62 21.07 -9.59
N SER A 262 21.85 19.99 -10.32
CA SER A 262 21.36 19.84 -11.68
C SER A 262 20.39 18.67 -11.75
N VAL A 263 19.20 18.90 -12.29
CA VAL A 263 18.14 17.90 -12.46
C VAL A 263 17.63 17.99 -13.90
N PRO A 264 17.92 17.00 -14.76
CA PRO A 264 17.43 16.97 -16.14
C PRO A 264 15.91 16.88 -16.20
N GLY A 265 15.30 17.42 -17.26
CA GLY A 265 13.87 17.40 -17.56
C GLY A 265 13.36 16.08 -18.15
N ASP A 266 14.02 14.95 -17.85
CA ASP A 266 13.80 13.64 -18.45
C ASP A 266 12.68 12.82 -17.77
N GLY A 267 12.09 13.33 -16.70
CA GLY A 267 11.05 12.66 -15.92
C GLY A 267 11.54 11.46 -15.10
N ARG A 268 12.85 11.23 -15.01
CA ARG A 268 13.44 10.17 -14.20
C ARG A 268 13.71 10.63 -12.77
N ALA A 269 13.98 9.66 -11.90
CA ALA A 269 14.34 9.90 -10.51
C ALA A 269 15.79 10.36 -10.37
N HIS A 270 15.99 11.56 -9.82
CA HIS A 270 17.32 12.10 -9.53
C HIS A 270 17.48 12.30 -8.02
N ARG A 271 18.55 11.75 -7.45
CA ARG A 271 18.87 11.94 -6.04
C ARG A 271 19.63 13.24 -5.82
N VAL A 272 19.13 14.07 -4.92
CA VAL A 272 19.69 15.37 -4.55
C VAL A 272 19.98 15.35 -3.05
N PRO A 273 21.22 15.57 -2.61
CA PRO A 273 21.56 15.64 -1.20
C PRO A 273 20.89 16.84 -0.51
N VAL A 274 20.30 16.58 0.67
CA VAL A 274 19.65 17.62 1.48
C VAL A 274 20.46 17.88 2.74
N SER A 275 20.74 16.83 3.52
CA SER A 275 21.49 16.95 4.77
C SER A 275 22.13 15.62 5.17
N ALA A 276 23.11 15.69 6.04
CA ALA A 276 23.66 14.53 6.72
C ALA A 276 24.03 14.91 8.16
N PHE A 277 23.78 14.02 9.09
CA PHE A 277 24.19 14.20 10.48
C PHE A 277 24.58 12.88 11.12
N THR A 278 25.38 12.96 12.17
CA THR A 278 25.78 11.81 12.97
C THR A 278 25.29 12.01 14.40
N THR A 279 24.71 10.97 14.99
CA THR A 279 24.18 10.99 16.36
C THR A 279 24.54 9.70 17.09
N ALA A 280 24.51 9.76 18.44
CA ALA A 280 24.64 8.56 19.25
C ALA A 280 23.43 7.64 19.01
N ALA A 281 23.70 6.36 18.92
CA ALA A 281 22.71 5.34 18.66
C ALA A 281 22.71 4.27 19.75
N ARG A 282 21.55 3.91 20.24
CA ARG A 282 21.37 2.79 21.18
C ARG A 282 20.77 1.62 20.42
N SER A 283 21.48 0.49 20.41
CA SER A 283 20.97 -0.74 19.82
C SER A 283 20.29 -1.58 20.89
N GLU A 284 19.07 -1.98 20.62
CA GLU A 284 18.28 -2.94 21.39
C GLU A 284 17.91 -4.11 20.47
N TYR A 285 17.67 -5.26 21.07
CA TYR A 285 17.10 -6.39 20.34
C TYR A 285 15.67 -6.59 20.78
N ALA A 286 14.74 -6.69 19.86
CA ALA A 286 13.32 -6.80 20.13
C ALA A 286 12.74 -8.04 19.46
N CYS A 287 11.82 -8.71 20.15
CA CYS A 287 11.09 -9.86 19.61
C CYS A 287 9.64 -9.85 20.12
N SER A 288 8.73 -10.15 19.21
CA SER A 288 7.32 -10.43 19.51
C SER A 288 6.99 -11.85 19.01
N PRO A 289 7.22 -12.89 19.83
CA PRO A 289 7.20 -14.29 19.41
C PRO A 289 5.82 -14.78 18.93
N GLU A 290 4.75 -14.10 19.32
CA GLU A 290 3.41 -14.36 18.79
C GLU A 290 3.34 -14.15 17.27
N LEU A 291 4.07 -13.14 16.76
CA LEU A 291 4.06 -12.77 15.34
C LEU A 291 5.22 -13.38 14.56
N SER A 292 6.41 -13.46 15.17
CA SER A 292 7.62 -13.97 14.53
C SER A 292 8.64 -14.48 15.54
N PRO A 293 9.31 -15.62 15.28
CA PRO A 293 10.39 -16.12 16.13
C PRO A 293 11.70 -15.35 15.97
N LEU A 294 11.75 -14.37 15.07
CA LEU A 294 12.93 -13.60 14.75
C LEU A 294 13.15 -12.49 15.75
N VAL A 295 14.41 -12.30 16.12
CA VAL A 295 14.86 -11.18 16.95
C VAL A 295 15.37 -10.08 16.04
N THR A 296 14.79 -8.89 16.14
CA THR A 296 15.13 -7.75 15.31
C THR A 296 16.04 -6.79 16.08
N ARG A 297 17.10 -6.32 15.45
CA ARG A 297 17.91 -5.24 15.98
C ARG A 297 17.22 -3.90 15.72
N VAL A 298 16.89 -3.21 16.79
CA VAL A 298 16.25 -1.90 16.77
C VAL A 298 17.27 -0.86 17.25
N VAL A 299 17.40 0.21 16.52
CA VAL A 299 18.32 1.32 16.80
C VAL A 299 17.51 2.56 17.10
N ARG A 300 17.71 3.13 18.30
CA ARG A 300 17.12 4.39 18.71
C ARG A 300 18.14 5.49 18.62
N PHE A 301 17.72 6.63 18.14
CA PHE A 301 18.57 7.80 17.91
C PHE A 301 17.78 9.09 18.11
N ASP A 302 18.47 10.20 18.33
CA ASP A 302 17.85 11.52 18.37
C ASP A 302 18.03 12.24 17.02
N ASN A 303 16.97 12.86 16.52
CA ASN A 303 17.05 13.70 15.32
C ASN A 303 17.85 14.98 15.62
N ARG A 304 19.10 15.02 15.16
CA ARG A 304 20.01 16.18 15.30
C ARG A 304 20.23 16.93 14.00
N SER A 305 19.38 16.73 12.99
CA SER A 305 19.52 17.38 11.69
C SER A 305 19.18 18.88 11.70
N GLY A 306 18.51 19.37 12.74
CA GLY A 306 17.99 20.73 12.80
C GLY A 306 16.68 20.96 12.05
N HIS A 307 16.17 19.96 11.34
CA HIS A 307 14.87 19.96 10.66
C HIS A 307 14.09 18.68 10.93
N ALA A 308 12.81 18.65 10.60
CA ALA A 308 12.02 17.43 10.70
C ALA A 308 12.48 16.40 9.66
N LEU A 309 12.61 15.14 10.08
CA LEU A 309 12.75 14.01 9.19
C LEU A 309 11.35 13.58 8.79
N LEU A 310 11.06 13.62 7.50
CA LEU A 310 9.77 13.24 6.95
C LEU A 310 9.69 11.71 6.82
N ALA A 311 8.49 11.16 6.86
CA ALA A 311 8.34 9.73 6.63
C ALA A 311 8.81 9.35 5.21
N GLY A 312 9.60 8.28 5.12
CA GLY A 312 10.15 7.87 3.83
C GLY A 312 11.02 6.61 3.90
N PRO A 313 11.39 6.08 2.73
CA PRO A 313 12.23 4.88 2.64
C PRO A 313 13.66 5.17 3.13
N VAL A 314 14.23 4.22 3.87
CA VAL A 314 15.60 4.28 4.36
C VAL A 314 16.37 3.02 3.96
N ASP A 315 17.51 3.24 3.31
CA ASP A 315 18.50 2.21 3.04
C ASP A 315 19.37 2.01 4.28
N LEU A 316 19.40 0.80 4.83
CA LEU A 316 20.14 0.45 6.06
C LEU A 316 21.49 -0.13 5.71
N VAL A 317 22.53 0.42 6.32
CA VAL A 317 23.91 -0.02 6.13
C VAL A 317 24.53 -0.33 7.49
N ARG A 318 25.16 -1.49 7.63
CA ARG A 318 25.87 -1.90 8.85
C ARG A 318 27.29 -2.31 8.49
N GLY A 319 28.26 -1.66 9.10
CA GLY A 319 29.65 -1.86 8.69
C GLY A 319 29.87 -1.49 7.24
N SER A 320 30.35 -2.41 6.41
CA SER A 320 30.56 -2.22 4.98
C SER A 320 29.44 -2.76 4.10
N GLY A 321 28.37 -3.35 4.69
CA GLY A 321 27.34 -4.09 3.98
C GLY A 321 25.96 -3.44 3.99
N PHE A 322 25.24 -3.56 2.88
CA PHE A 322 23.82 -3.22 2.81
C PHE A 322 23.01 -4.22 3.63
N GLY A 323 22.27 -3.73 4.63
CA GLY A 323 21.49 -4.54 5.57
C GLY A 323 20.02 -4.69 5.20
N GLY A 324 19.54 -3.92 4.21
CA GLY A 324 18.13 -3.95 3.81
C GLY A 324 17.50 -2.57 3.70
N ARG A 325 16.18 -2.54 3.54
CA ARG A 325 15.36 -1.33 3.51
C ARG A 325 14.33 -1.35 4.62
N SER A 326 14.07 -0.18 5.17
CA SER A 326 13.03 0.07 6.16
C SER A 326 12.30 1.37 5.80
N THR A 327 11.38 1.77 6.64
CA THR A 327 10.73 3.07 6.58
C THR A 327 11.12 3.88 7.81
N LEU A 328 11.51 5.12 7.60
CA LEU A 328 11.66 6.10 8.67
C LEU A 328 10.32 6.78 8.89
N GLU A 329 9.85 6.80 10.12
CA GLU A 329 8.65 7.54 10.50
C GLU A 329 8.96 9.04 10.67
N PHE A 330 7.91 9.87 10.61
CA PHE A 330 8.08 11.29 10.87
C PHE A 330 8.74 11.51 12.25
N THR A 331 9.83 12.26 12.25
CA THR A 331 10.59 12.55 13.49
C THR A 331 10.90 14.04 13.58
N ALA A 332 10.28 14.72 14.54
CA ALA A 332 10.48 16.15 14.76
C ALA A 332 11.94 16.46 15.13
N PRO A 333 12.41 17.71 14.96
CA PRO A 333 13.75 18.10 15.41
C PRO A 333 13.92 17.87 16.91
N GLY A 334 15.00 17.17 17.29
CA GLY A 334 15.30 16.82 18.69
C GLY A 334 14.49 15.65 19.26
N ALA A 335 13.52 15.11 18.51
CA ALA A 335 12.76 13.94 18.93
C ALA A 335 13.55 12.65 18.70
N ALA A 336 13.19 11.61 19.48
CA ALA A 336 13.73 10.28 19.31
C ALA A 336 13.11 9.59 18.08
N GLY A 337 13.96 8.97 17.27
CA GLY A 337 13.58 8.12 16.15
C GLY A 337 14.01 6.67 16.39
N GLU A 338 13.36 5.75 15.66
CA GLU A 338 13.63 4.32 15.76
C GLU A 338 13.77 3.73 14.34
N LEU A 339 14.77 2.86 14.14
CA LEU A 339 15.00 2.12 12.91
C LEU A 339 15.28 0.64 13.18
N ALA A 340 14.58 -0.22 12.48
CA ALA A 340 14.82 -1.66 12.55
C ALA A 340 15.89 -2.07 11.53
N PHE A 341 17.05 -2.53 12.02
CA PHE A 341 18.21 -2.94 11.20
C PHE A 341 18.21 -4.42 10.83
N GLY A 342 17.03 -5.04 10.70
CA GLY A 342 16.86 -6.42 10.30
C GLY A 342 16.97 -7.43 11.44
N SER A 343 16.81 -8.71 11.11
CA SER A 343 16.91 -9.81 12.07
C SER A 343 18.36 -10.10 12.46
N SER A 344 18.53 -10.52 13.70
CA SER A 344 19.81 -11.06 14.20
C SER A 344 19.77 -12.58 14.12
N ASP A 345 20.71 -13.17 13.39
CA ASP A 345 20.84 -14.62 13.31
C ASP A 345 21.40 -15.24 14.58
N ASP A 346 21.96 -14.40 15.48
CA ASP A 346 22.57 -14.82 16.72
C ASP A 346 21.55 -15.14 17.82
N CYS A 347 20.29 -14.73 17.66
CA CYS A 347 19.23 -14.95 18.64
C CYS A 347 18.00 -15.60 18.00
N ARG A 348 17.39 -16.53 18.73
CA ARG A 348 16.13 -17.16 18.35
C ARG A 348 15.20 -17.30 19.54
N VAL A 349 13.91 -17.07 19.30
CA VAL A 349 12.86 -17.26 20.30
C VAL A 349 11.86 -18.29 19.78
N VAL A 350 11.57 -19.31 20.58
CA VAL A 350 10.58 -20.33 20.27
C VAL A 350 9.44 -20.22 21.28
N ARG A 351 8.21 -20.18 20.78
CA ARG A 351 6.97 -20.00 21.54
C ARG A 351 6.15 -21.27 21.60
N TYR A 352 5.73 -21.65 22.80
CA TYR A 352 4.79 -22.73 23.06
C TYR A 352 3.63 -22.21 23.87
N THR A 353 2.41 -22.63 23.54
CA THR A 353 1.20 -22.26 24.27
C THR A 353 0.49 -23.52 24.73
N GLU A 354 0.15 -23.56 26.02
CA GLU A 354 -0.69 -24.58 26.63
C GLU A 354 -1.98 -23.92 27.14
N GLU A 355 -3.10 -24.58 26.96
CA GLU A 355 -4.40 -24.12 27.42
C GLU A 355 -5.04 -25.16 28.32
N SER A 356 -5.49 -24.73 29.50
CA SER A 356 -6.31 -25.56 30.42
C SER A 356 -7.65 -24.89 30.59
N ARG A 357 -8.72 -25.70 30.49
CA ARG A 357 -10.10 -25.25 30.66
C ARG A 357 -10.69 -25.87 31.87
N GLU A 358 -11.22 -25.05 32.78
CA GLU A 358 -11.94 -25.47 33.95
C GLU A 358 -13.33 -24.83 33.95
N SER A 359 -14.36 -25.66 34.21
CA SER A 359 -15.71 -25.16 34.49
C SER A 359 -15.96 -25.24 35.98
N ALA A 360 -15.98 -24.09 36.64
CA ALA A 360 -16.13 -24.02 38.09
C ALA A 360 -17.55 -23.64 38.50
N GLY A 361 -18.13 -24.48 39.34
CA GLY A 361 -19.27 -24.20 40.18
C GLY A 361 -20.68 -24.22 39.55
N ILE A 362 -21.68 -23.97 40.39
CA ILE A 362 -23.13 -23.94 40.06
C ILE A 362 -23.46 -22.79 39.05
N THR A 363 -22.58 -21.82 38.90
CA THR A 363 -22.77 -20.62 38.08
C THR A 363 -22.27 -20.73 36.62
N GLN A 364 -21.87 -21.93 36.17
CA GLN A 364 -21.37 -22.19 34.80
C GLN A 364 -20.28 -21.16 34.33
N ARG A 365 -19.41 -20.74 35.25
CA ARG A 365 -18.27 -19.88 34.89
C ARG A 365 -17.20 -20.74 34.21
N THR A 366 -16.88 -20.42 32.98
CA THR A 366 -15.76 -21.06 32.27
C THR A 366 -14.51 -20.25 32.55
N VAL A 367 -13.45 -20.91 33.02
CA VAL A 367 -12.12 -20.33 33.24
C VAL A 367 -11.15 -21.04 32.30
N VAL A 368 -10.48 -20.25 31.47
CA VAL A 368 -9.46 -20.73 30.55
C VAL A 368 -8.13 -20.15 31.01
N THR A 369 -7.23 -21.01 31.46
CA THR A 369 -5.87 -20.62 31.83
C THR A 369 -4.94 -20.89 30.65
N ARG A 370 -4.26 -19.84 30.18
CA ARG A 370 -3.24 -19.93 29.14
C ARG A 370 -1.85 -19.75 29.72
N THR A 371 -0.99 -20.72 29.39
CA THR A 371 0.45 -20.68 29.74
C THR A 371 1.25 -20.58 28.46
N VAL A 372 1.94 -19.47 28.28
CA VAL A 372 2.84 -19.24 27.15
C VAL A 372 4.27 -19.39 27.65
N ARG A 373 5.04 -20.30 27.02
CA ARG A 373 6.48 -20.49 27.29
C ARG A 373 7.31 -20.03 26.12
N LEU A 374 8.26 -19.14 26.40
CA LEU A 374 9.15 -18.55 25.43
C LEU A 374 10.58 -19.02 25.72
N HIS A 375 11.17 -19.76 24.81
CA HIS A 375 12.54 -20.24 24.93
C HIS A 375 13.44 -19.35 24.08
N VAL A 376 14.23 -18.51 24.75
CA VAL A 376 15.22 -17.62 24.15
C VAL A 376 16.55 -18.36 24.09
N SER A 377 17.18 -18.40 22.94
CA SER A 377 18.52 -18.94 22.73
C SER A 377 19.37 -17.92 21.99
N ARG A 378 20.56 -17.64 22.53
CA ARG A 378 21.57 -16.83 21.88
C ARG A 378 22.73 -17.71 21.47
N PHE A 379 23.08 -17.67 20.19
CA PHE A 379 24.26 -18.35 19.65
C PHE A 379 25.46 -17.40 19.79
N SER A 380 26.61 -17.91 20.13
CA SER A 380 27.82 -17.08 20.21
C SER A 380 28.70 -17.32 18.99
N GLY A 381 29.11 -16.22 18.34
CA GLY A 381 30.17 -16.24 17.33
C GLY A 381 31.56 -16.08 17.95
N PRO A 382 32.61 -16.34 17.18
CA PRO A 382 33.98 -16.06 17.62
C PRO A 382 34.16 -14.57 17.92
N GLY A 383 34.54 -14.25 19.18
CA GLY A 383 34.78 -12.87 19.62
C GLY A 383 33.58 -12.13 20.24
N ASP A 384 32.41 -12.79 20.36
CA ASP A 384 31.25 -12.22 21.04
C ASP A 384 31.35 -12.45 22.56
N LEU A 385 31.79 -11.42 23.27
CA LEU A 385 32.02 -11.46 24.74
C LEU A 385 31.00 -10.65 25.56
N GLY A 386 30.10 -9.90 24.89
CA GLY A 386 29.15 -8.98 25.53
C GLY A 386 27.80 -9.61 25.87
N GLU A 387 27.18 -9.12 26.94
CA GLU A 387 25.77 -9.40 27.22
C GLU A 387 24.87 -8.63 26.23
N GLN A 388 23.76 -9.23 25.86
CA GLN A 388 22.81 -8.64 24.92
C GLN A 388 21.48 -8.39 25.63
N LEU A 389 21.00 -7.16 25.55
CA LEU A 389 19.68 -6.81 26.04
C LEU A 389 18.64 -7.16 24.97
N LEU A 390 17.71 -8.05 25.33
CA LEU A 390 16.59 -8.46 24.50
C LEU A 390 15.28 -7.97 25.13
N VAL A 391 14.56 -7.12 24.43
CA VAL A 391 13.21 -6.68 24.78
C VAL A 391 12.21 -7.67 24.18
N LEU A 392 11.61 -8.48 25.05
CA LEU A 392 10.63 -9.48 24.68
C LEU A 392 9.22 -8.94 24.95
N ARG A 393 8.33 -9.05 23.99
CA ARG A 393 6.94 -8.60 24.10
C ARG A 393 5.98 -9.72 23.76
N GLU A 394 4.97 -9.90 24.60
CA GLU A 394 3.83 -10.80 24.39
C GLU A 394 2.53 -10.06 24.67
N ARG A 395 1.45 -10.53 24.10
CA ARG A 395 0.15 -9.90 24.23
C ARG A 395 -0.79 -10.76 25.08
N ILE A 396 -1.48 -10.15 26.00
CA ILE A 396 -2.67 -10.72 26.65
C ILE A 396 -3.91 -10.02 26.08
N PRO A 397 -5.02 -10.72 25.87
CA PRO A 397 -6.25 -10.10 25.38
C PRO A 397 -6.73 -9.01 26.35
N VAL A 398 -7.32 -7.95 25.83
CA VAL A 398 -8.01 -6.92 26.61
C VAL A 398 -9.52 -7.15 26.45
N ALA A 399 -10.24 -7.19 27.58
CA ALA A 399 -11.68 -7.43 27.54
C ALA A 399 -12.42 -6.10 27.33
N GLU A 400 -13.10 -5.95 26.21
CA GLU A 400 -14.03 -4.85 25.94
C GLU A 400 -15.44 -5.12 26.45
N VAL A 401 -15.73 -6.38 26.78
CA VAL A 401 -17.07 -6.86 27.19
C VAL A 401 -17.07 -7.19 28.67
N SER A 402 -17.99 -6.61 29.44
CA SER A 402 -18.10 -6.81 30.90
C SER A 402 -18.40 -8.27 31.32
N ALA A 403 -18.80 -9.13 30.37
CA ALA A 403 -19.04 -10.56 30.60
C ALA A 403 -17.75 -11.40 30.63
N VAL A 404 -16.61 -10.84 30.14
CA VAL A 404 -15.31 -11.49 30.07
C VAL A 404 -14.33 -10.73 30.95
N GLU A 405 -13.61 -11.41 31.79
CA GLU A 405 -12.54 -10.85 32.63
C GLU A 405 -11.21 -11.50 32.22
N VAL A 406 -10.19 -10.70 31.97
CA VAL A 406 -8.84 -11.16 31.68
C VAL A 406 -7.95 -10.78 32.87
N ARG A 407 -7.22 -11.74 33.41
CA ARG A 407 -6.36 -11.54 34.56
C ARG A 407 -4.96 -12.12 34.34
N LEU A 408 -3.95 -11.28 34.44
CA LEU A 408 -2.55 -11.73 34.49
C LEU A 408 -2.24 -12.38 35.84
N HIS A 409 -1.71 -13.61 35.83
CA HIS A 409 -1.22 -14.31 37.02
C HIS A 409 0.26 -14.00 37.26
N ALA A 410 0.56 -12.79 37.69
CA ALA A 410 1.94 -12.31 37.89
C ALA A 410 2.80 -13.26 38.76
N PRO A 411 2.29 -13.88 39.84
CA PRO A 411 3.08 -14.83 40.65
C PRO A 411 3.44 -16.13 39.92
N ALA A 412 2.70 -16.50 38.89
CA ALA A 412 2.96 -17.70 38.07
C ALA A 412 3.83 -17.38 36.85
N CYS A 413 4.07 -16.11 36.57
CA CYS A 413 4.99 -15.67 35.52
C CYS A 413 6.45 -15.78 36.01
N SER A 414 7.35 -16.25 35.15
CA SER A 414 8.76 -16.38 35.46
C SER A 414 9.62 -16.04 34.24
N PRO A 415 10.48 -15.00 34.31
CA PRO A 415 10.52 -13.97 35.35
C PRO A 415 9.21 -13.14 35.37
N VAL A 416 9.02 -12.39 36.44
CA VAL A 416 7.91 -11.42 36.52
C VAL A 416 8.09 -10.39 35.38
N PRO A 417 7.03 -9.99 34.69
CA PRO A 417 7.12 -8.94 33.68
C PRO A 417 7.65 -7.61 34.24
N ASP A 418 8.48 -6.95 33.44
CA ASP A 418 9.00 -5.60 33.78
C ASP A 418 7.93 -4.52 33.58
N ALA A 419 7.03 -4.71 32.64
CA ALA A 419 5.90 -3.80 32.35
C ALA A 419 4.73 -4.53 31.71
N VAL A 420 3.53 -3.99 31.98
CA VAL A 420 2.28 -4.33 31.26
C VAL A 420 1.57 -3.03 30.97
N ASP A 421 1.21 -2.80 29.72
CA ASP A 421 0.50 -1.57 29.32
C ASP A 421 -1.02 -1.76 29.31
N ALA A 422 -1.74 -0.67 29.01
CA ALA A 422 -3.20 -0.66 28.94
C ALA A 422 -3.75 -1.46 27.71
N GLU A 423 -2.92 -1.71 26.71
CA GLU A 423 -3.25 -2.48 25.51
C GLU A 423 -3.00 -3.99 25.70
N GLY A 424 -2.56 -4.39 26.90
CA GLY A 424 -2.29 -5.78 27.24
C GLY A 424 -0.93 -6.29 26.73
N ILE A 425 -0.01 -5.39 26.36
CA ILE A 425 1.34 -5.79 25.97
C ILE A 425 2.21 -5.98 27.20
N VAL A 426 2.68 -7.20 27.39
CA VAL A 426 3.54 -7.63 28.47
C VAL A 426 4.99 -7.59 27.98
N ARG A 427 5.88 -6.92 28.74
CA ARG A 427 7.27 -6.69 28.37
C ARG A 427 8.23 -7.29 29.38
N TRP A 428 9.33 -7.88 28.85
CA TRP A 428 10.50 -8.31 29.62
C TRP A 428 11.76 -7.74 28.98
N ASP A 429 12.65 -7.22 29.82
CA ASP A 429 13.98 -6.75 29.44
C ASP A 429 15.03 -7.80 29.89
N LEU A 430 15.35 -8.71 28.99
CA LEU A 430 16.18 -9.89 29.28
C LEU A 430 17.63 -9.65 28.89
N THR A 431 18.55 -9.87 29.86
CA THR A 431 19.97 -9.96 29.53
C THR A 431 20.34 -11.40 29.19
N VAL A 432 20.87 -11.59 27.98
CA VAL A 432 21.25 -12.90 27.46
C VAL A 432 22.76 -12.93 27.18
N PRO A 433 23.55 -13.72 27.92
CA PRO A 433 24.97 -13.85 27.66
C PRO A 433 25.24 -14.65 26.39
N PRO A 434 26.46 -14.58 25.82
CA PRO A 434 26.85 -15.40 24.69
C PRO A 434 26.64 -16.90 24.95
N GLY A 435 26.01 -17.63 23.99
CA GLY A 435 25.65 -19.04 24.16
C GLY A 435 24.56 -19.29 25.21
N GLY A 436 23.98 -18.24 25.79
CA GLY A 436 23.00 -18.31 26.89
C GLY A 436 21.62 -18.71 26.40
N ARG A 437 20.85 -19.26 27.33
CA ARG A 437 19.44 -19.58 27.16
C ARG A 437 18.63 -18.98 28.31
N ARG A 438 17.43 -18.54 27.99
CA ARG A 438 16.44 -18.05 28.99
C ARG A 438 15.07 -18.64 28.65
N THR A 439 14.31 -18.93 29.66
CA THR A 439 12.90 -19.31 29.52
C THR A 439 12.05 -18.29 30.21
N VAL A 440 11.04 -17.78 29.51
CA VAL A 440 10.02 -16.88 30.06
C VAL A 440 8.69 -17.63 30.04
N THR A 441 7.98 -17.57 31.14
CA THR A 441 6.64 -18.15 31.28
C THR A 441 5.65 -17.03 31.57
N LEU A 442 4.64 -16.89 30.73
CA LEU A 442 3.51 -16.00 30.92
C LEU A 442 2.27 -16.83 31.23
N VAL A 443 1.56 -16.48 32.31
CA VAL A 443 0.30 -17.16 32.68
C VAL A 443 -0.78 -16.11 32.86
N TYR A 444 -1.90 -16.30 32.15
CA TYR A 444 -3.08 -15.47 32.28
C TYR A 444 -4.37 -16.29 32.19
N GLU A 445 -5.40 -15.76 32.81
CA GLU A 445 -6.72 -16.38 32.84
C GLU A 445 -7.74 -15.54 32.08
N LEU A 446 -8.59 -16.23 31.35
CA LEU A 446 -9.79 -15.72 30.72
C LEU A 446 -10.99 -16.32 31.45
N SER A 447 -11.83 -15.51 32.04
CA SER A 447 -13.02 -16.00 32.72
C SER A 447 -14.27 -15.35 32.17
N ALA A 448 -15.25 -16.17 31.80
CA ALA A 448 -16.53 -15.72 31.28
C ALA A 448 -17.69 -16.07 32.23
N LYS A 449 -18.61 -15.12 32.39
CA LYS A 449 -19.87 -15.32 33.11
C LYS A 449 -20.96 -15.72 32.09
N GLY A 450 -21.55 -16.94 32.24
CA GLY A 450 -22.58 -17.41 31.36
C GLY A 450 -22.07 -18.15 30.10
N LYS A 451 -22.99 -18.46 29.21
CA LYS A 451 -22.66 -19.18 27.96
C LYS A 451 -22.05 -18.21 26.95
N VAL A 452 -20.73 -18.05 26.96
CA VAL A 452 -19.99 -17.31 25.92
C VAL A 452 -19.44 -18.35 24.95
N THR A 453 -19.83 -18.27 23.67
CA THR A 453 -19.29 -19.11 22.60
C THR A 453 -18.01 -18.47 22.07
N GLY A 454 -16.91 -19.26 22.03
CA GLY A 454 -15.63 -18.80 21.48
C GLY A 454 -14.50 -18.59 22.51
N LEU A 455 -14.74 -18.89 23.78
CA LEU A 455 -13.71 -19.01 24.82
C LEU A 455 -13.27 -20.45 24.96
#